data_839b54ac6c841fc45c8d727001c38277
#
_entry.id   839b54ac6c841fc45c8d727001c38277
#
_cell.length_a   1.000
_cell.length_b   1.000
_cell.length_c   1.000
_cell.angle_alpha   90.00
_cell.angle_beta   90.00
_cell.angle_gamma   90.00
#
_symmetry.space_group_name_H-M   'P 1'
#
loop_
_entity.id
_entity.type
_entity.pdbx_description
1 polymer ?
#
loop_
_entity_poly.entity_id
_entity_poly.type
_entity_poly.pdbx_seq_one_letter_code
_entity_poly.pdbx_strand_id
1 'polypeptide(L)' 'MTRKKGKLEEILSKALYADNPQLYSISYRDFESVVEVSLLEFLKISENFDVIPASRIIVVSKGGDELYKKYSAKSI' A
#
# COMPACT_ATOMS: atom_id res chain seq x y z
N MET A 1 10.23 13.43 -20.29
CA MET A 1 10.53 12.87 -19.59
C MET A 1 9.67 12.14 -18.99
N THR A 2 9.85 11.42 -18.57
CA THR A 2 9.01 10.67 -18.10
C THR A 2 8.79 10.82 -16.76
N ARG A 3 7.74 10.65 -16.27
CA ARG A 3 7.47 10.74 -15.04
C ARG A 3 7.97 9.59 -14.32
N LYS A 4 8.53 9.69 -13.22
CA LYS A 4 8.86 8.62 -12.52
C LYS A 4 7.76 8.02 -11.78
N LYS A 5 7.62 6.76 -11.67
CA LYS A 5 6.64 6.14 -10.90
C LYS A 5 7.02 6.27 -9.49
N GLY A 6 6.12 6.45 -8.61
CA GLY A 6 6.38 6.50 -7.20
C GLY A 6 6.75 5.13 -6.68
N LYS A 7 7.42 5.10 -5.54
CA LYS A 7 7.83 3.85 -4.96
C LYS A 7 6.63 2.98 -4.62
N LEU A 8 5.56 3.57 -4.14
CA LEU A 8 4.37 2.82 -3.82
C LEU A 8 3.80 2.14 -5.05
N GLU A 9 3.75 2.86 -6.16
CA GLU A 9 3.22 2.27 -7.38
C GLU A 9 4.07 1.11 -7.86
N GLU A 10 5.38 1.22 -7.69
CA GLU A 10 6.25 0.14 -8.09
C GLU A 10 6.01 -1.08 -7.24
N ILE A 11 5.87 -0.91 -5.95
CA ILE A 11 5.66 -2.02 -5.05
C ILE A 11 4.34 -2.69 -5.33
N LEU A 12 3.28 -1.92 -5.54
CA LEU A 12 1.98 -2.47 -5.81
C LEU A 12 1.94 -3.21 -7.15
N SER A 13 2.59 -2.64 -8.16
CA SER A 13 2.64 -3.30 -9.43
C SER A 13 3.35 -4.64 -9.33
N LYS A 14 4.46 -4.66 -8.62
CA LYS A 14 5.20 -5.89 -8.47
C LYS A 14 4.38 -6.91 -7.71
N ALA A 15 3.70 -6.48 -6.66
CA ALA A 15 2.91 -7.39 -5.85
C ALA A 15 1.76 -7.99 -6.64
N LEU A 16 1.16 -7.22 -7.51
CA LEU A 16 -0.01 -7.69 -8.24
C LEU A 16 0.33 -8.48 -9.48
N TYR A 17 1.43 -8.15 -10.14
CA TYR A 17 1.72 -8.76 -11.44
C TYR A 17 2.95 -9.64 -11.48
N ALA A 18 3.85 -9.49 -10.54
CA ALA A 18 5.08 -10.26 -10.57
C ALA A 18 5.34 -11.07 -9.31
N ASP A 19 4.48 -10.97 -8.33
CA ASP A 19 4.68 -11.65 -7.07
C ASP A 19 3.33 -12.13 -6.58
N ASN A 20 3.29 -12.70 -5.40
CA ASN A 20 2.05 -13.22 -4.83
C ASN A 20 1.44 -12.16 -3.91
N PRO A 21 0.34 -11.53 -4.31
CA PRO A 21 -0.24 -10.47 -3.49
C PRO A 21 -0.73 -10.95 -2.13
N GLN A 22 -0.92 -12.25 -1.95
CA GLN A 22 -1.37 -12.73 -0.67
C GLN A 22 -0.31 -12.57 0.40
N LEU A 23 0.94 -12.37 0.01
CA LEU A 23 2.01 -12.20 0.97
C LEU A 23 2.14 -10.78 1.46
N TYR A 24 1.41 -9.86 0.85
CA TYR A 24 1.54 -8.44 1.17
C TYR A 24 0.43 -7.96 2.09
N SER A 25 0.77 -7.00 2.93
CA SER A 25 -0.19 -6.39 3.84
C SER A 25 -0.15 -4.88 3.64
N ILE A 26 -1.30 -4.26 3.84
CA ILE A 26 -1.45 -2.83 3.64
C ILE A 26 -1.97 -2.20 4.91
N SER A 27 -1.35 -1.12 5.34
CA SER A 27 -1.90 -0.30 6.42
C SER A 27 -2.34 0.99 5.80
N TYR A 28 -3.56 1.41 6.02
CA TYR A 28 -4.07 2.63 5.42
C TYR A 28 -4.82 3.45 6.45
N ARG A 29 -4.97 4.72 6.15
CA ARG A 29 -5.65 5.60 7.06
C ARG A 29 -7.13 5.58 6.83
N ASP A 30 -7.89 5.33 7.88
CA ASP A 30 -9.34 5.32 7.81
C ASP A 30 -9.80 6.38 8.80
N PHE A 31 -10.00 7.59 8.32
CA PHE A 31 -10.34 8.73 9.15
C PHE A 31 -9.22 8.94 10.18
N GLU A 32 -9.48 8.68 11.42
CA GLU A 32 -8.47 8.90 12.44
C GLU A 32 -7.74 7.64 12.83
N SER A 33 -8.08 6.53 12.23
CA SER A 33 -7.49 5.26 12.61
C SER A 33 -6.63 4.72 11.50
N VAL A 34 -5.73 3.84 11.84
CA VAL A 34 -4.93 3.13 10.86
C VAL A 34 -5.38 1.68 10.91
N VAL A 35 -5.74 1.15 9.76
CA VAL A 35 -6.24 -0.21 9.66
C VAL A 35 -5.28 -1.03 8.81
N GLU A 36 -4.99 -2.25 9.25
CA GLU A 36 -4.11 -3.12 8.49
C GLU A 36 -4.89 -4.29 7.93
N VAL A 37 -4.77 -4.53 6.63
CA VAL A 37 -5.44 -5.64 5.96
C VAL A 37 -4.48 -6.22 4.95
N SER A 38 -4.81 -7.39 4.40
CA SER A 38 -3.96 -7.95 3.35
C SER A 38 -4.18 -7.13 2.09
N LEU A 39 -3.25 -7.24 1.17
CA LEU A 39 -3.37 -6.50 -0.09
C LEU A 39 -4.62 -6.92 -0.84
N LEU A 40 -4.93 -8.22 -0.86
CA LEU A 40 -6.13 -8.67 -1.55
C LEU A 40 -7.39 -8.12 -0.91
N GLU A 41 -7.40 -8.06 0.41
CA GLU A 41 -8.54 -7.51 1.11
C GLU A 41 -8.67 -6.01 0.80
N PHE A 42 -7.54 -5.32 0.74
CA PHE A 42 -7.58 -3.90 0.43
C PHE A 42 -8.11 -3.65 -0.98
N LEU A 43 -7.72 -4.49 -1.93
CA LEU A 43 -8.23 -4.34 -3.28
C LEU A 43 -9.73 -4.51 -3.32
N LYS A 44 -10.24 -5.42 -2.50
CA LYS A 44 -11.65 -5.65 -2.46
C LYS A 44 -12.41 -4.49 -1.84
N ILE A 45 -11.99 -4.02 -0.67
CA ILE A 45 -12.72 -2.96 -0.01
C ILE A 45 -12.52 -1.60 -0.69
N SER A 46 -11.42 -1.44 -1.42
CA SER A 46 -11.17 -0.18 -2.10
C SER A 46 -11.68 -0.21 -3.53
N GLU A 47 -12.18 -1.35 -4.00
CA GLU A 47 -12.64 -1.51 -5.36
C GLU A 47 -11.52 -1.10 -6.32
N ASN A 48 -10.37 -1.71 -6.14
CA ASN A 48 -9.20 -1.46 -6.97
C ASN A 48 -8.77 0.00 -6.91
N PHE A 49 -8.69 0.53 -5.70
CA PHE A 49 -8.24 1.89 -5.43
C PHE A 49 -9.21 2.96 -5.90
N ASP A 50 -10.45 2.58 -6.16
CA ASP A 50 -11.43 3.54 -6.61
C ASP A 50 -12.10 4.23 -5.41
N VAL A 51 -12.49 3.47 -4.42
CA VAL A 51 -13.13 4.01 -3.23
C VAL A 51 -12.12 4.50 -2.22
N ILE A 52 -11.04 3.75 -2.03
CA ILE A 52 -9.96 4.16 -1.13
C ILE A 52 -8.74 4.32 -1.99
N PRO A 53 -8.35 5.54 -2.29
CA PRO A 53 -7.22 5.74 -3.19
C PRO A 53 -5.90 5.31 -2.57
N ALA A 54 -4.95 5.00 -3.42
CA ALA A 54 -3.64 4.55 -2.97
C ALA A 54 -2.97 5.60 -2.08
N SER A 55 -3.35 6.85 -2.22
CA SER A 55 -2.73 7.89 -1.41
C SER A 55 -3.04 7.74 0.08
N ARG A 56 -4.03 6.92 0.43
CA ARG A 56 -4.32 6.69 1.83
C ARG A 56 -3.46 5.60 2.43
N ILE A 57 -2.72 4.86 1.60
CA ILE A 57 -1.87 3.80 2.10
C ILE A 57 -0.68 4.40 2.84
N ILE A 58 -0.43 3.90 4.02
CA ILE A 58 0.66 4.38 4.85
C ILE A 58 1.84 3.42 4.83
N VAL A 59 1.57 2.13 4.96
CA VAL A 59 2.62 1.14 5.00
C VAL A 59 2.27 -0.04 4.12
N VAL A 60 3.26 -0.57 3.41
CA VAL A 60 3.10 -1.81 2.66
C VAL A 60 4.20 -2.73 3.16
N SER A 61 3.84 -3.94 3.55
CA SER A 61 4.83 -4.89 4.02
C SER A 61 4.61 -6.24 3.37
N LYS A 62 5.62 -7.06 3.38
CA LYS A 62 5.56 -8.39 2.81
C LYS A 62 6.24 -9.32 3.78
N GLY A 63 5.49 -10.28 4.32
CA GLY A 63 6.05 -11.28 5.21
C GLY A 63 6.75 -10.67 6.41
N GLY A 64 6.27 -9.56 6.90
CA GLY A 64 6.87 -8.92 8.04
C GLY A 64 7.90 -7.84 7.69
N ASP A 65 8.29 -7.76 6.42
CA ASP A 65 9.26 -6.76 6.01
C ASP A 65 8.54 -5.53 5.49
N GLU A 66 8.86 -4.39 6.05
CA GLU A 66 8.22 -3.15 5.64
C GLU A 66 8.87 -2.67 4.35
N LEU A 67 8.12 -2.61 3.28
CA LEU A 67 8.64 -2.20 1.98
C LEU A 67 8.41 -0.74 1.68
N TYR A 68 7.37 -0.16 2.25
CA TYR A 68 7.01 1.24 1.99
C TYR A 68 6.42 1.85 3.23
N LYS A 69 6.77 3.07 3.52
CA LYS A 69 6.21 3.79 4.63
C LYS A 69 6.07 5.23 4.22
N LYS A 70 4.85 5.70 4.23
CA LYS A 70 4.58 7.04 3.74
C LYS A 70 5.16 8.13 4.62
N TYR A 71 4.98 8.02 5.95
CA TYR A 71 5.47 9.02 6.81
C TYR A 71 6.74 8.54 7.44
N SER A 72 7.79 9.29 7.25
CA SER A 72 8.92 8.87 7.85
C SER A 72 8.85 9.39 9.15
N ALA A 73 9.36 8.95 9.88
CA ALA A 73 9.23 9.37 11.06
C ALA A 73 9.51 10.63 11.33
N LYS A 74 9.53 11.28 11.06
CA LYS A 74 9.61 12.43 11.31
C LYS A 74 8.90 13.03 11.78
N SER A 75 8.63 13.15 12.23
CA SER A 75 8.06 13.66 12.58
C SER A 75 8.08 14.46 13.09
N ILE A 76 8.03 14.87 13.37
CA ILE A 76 8.03 15.59 13.80
C ILE A 76 8.14 15.84 14.29
#